data_571417e5411ae17b65dd7d81d605f1f6
#
_entry.id   571417e5411ae17b65dd7d81d605f1f6
#
_cell.length_a   1.000
_cell.length_b   1.000
_cell.length_c   1.000
_cell.angle_alpha   90.00
_cell.angle_beta   90.00
_cell.angle_gamma   90.00
#
_symmetry.space_group_name_H-M   'P 1'
#
loop_
_entity.id
_entity.type
_entity.pdbx_description
1 polymer ?
#
loop_
_entity_poly.entity_id
_entity_poly.type
_entity_poly.pdbx_seq_one_letter_code
_entity_poly.pdbx_strand_id
1 'polypeptide(L)'
;MADIKKIATRDSYGRALKELAAQHKDLIVFDADLAGATKTNVFQKEYPDRHFDCGIAEGNMMAAAAGAAAMGLVPFASTFAMFAAGRAFEQIRNSIGYPHLNVKIGATHGGISVGEDGASHQCCEDFALMRSIPGMVVLCPSDDEIGRAHV
;
A
#
# COMPACT_ATOMS: atom_id res chain seq x y z
N MET A 1 4.50 4.31 35.09
CA MET A 1 4.47 4.83 33.70
C MET A 1 3.97 3.70 32.81
N ALA A 2 2.98 3.93 32.00
CA ALA A 2 2.54 2.89 31.06
C ALA A 2 3.71 2.58 30.11
N ASP A 3 3.97 1.30 29.88
CA ASP A 3 5.01 0.84 28.94
C ASP A 3 4.59 1.27 27.54
N ILE A 4 5.25 2.29 26.98
CA ILE A 4 4.98 2.80 25.64
C ILE A 4 5.54 1.78 24.65
N LYS A 5 4.65 0.99 24.06
CA LYS A 5 5.02 0.01 23.06
C LYS A 5 5.26 0.75 21.73
N LYS A 6 6.50 0.71 21.25
CA LYS A 6 6.86 1.28 19.95
C LYS A 6 6.61 0.25 18.86
N ILE A 7 5.62 0.51 17.98
CA ILE A 7 5.24 -0.38 16.87
C ILE A 7 5.34 0.44 15.58
N ALA A 8 6.04 -0.10 14.58
CA ALA A 8 6.07 0.54 13.28
C ALA A 8 4.71 0.42 12.56
N THR A 9 4.24 1.49 11.94
CA THR A 9 2.92 1.52 11.26
C THR A 9 2.81 0.45 10.17
N ARG A 10 3.90 0.11 9.48
CA ARG A 10 3.93 -1.00 8.50
C ARG A 10 3.67 -2.37 9.12
N ASP A 11 4.10 -2.61 10.37
CA ASP A 11 3.81 -3.87 11.06
C ASP A 11 2.31 -3.98 11.39
N SER A 12 1.68 -2.86 11.74
CA SER A 12 0.23 -2.77 11.94
C SER A 12 -0.53 -3.00 10.65
N TYR A 13 -0.06 -2.42 9.55
CA TYR A 13 -0.62 -2.62 8.22
C TYR A 13 -0.64 -4.11 7.83
N GLY A 14 0.50 -4.81 7.94
CA GLY A 14 0.56 -6.23 7.61
C GLY A 14 -0.34 -7.10 8.49
N ARG A 15 -0.48 -6.77 9.79
CA ARG A 15 -1.41 -7.47 10.69
C ARG A 15 -2.87 -7.19 10.33
N ALA A 16 -3.21 -5.93 10.06
CA ALA A 16 -4.56 -5.52 9.70
C ALA A 16 -5.03 -6.19 8.41
N LEU A 17 -4.18 -6.29 7.38
CA LEU A 17 -4.48 -7.03 6.15
C LEU A 17 -4.85 -8.50 6.44
N LYS A 18 -4.08 -9.18 7.30
CA LYS A 18 -4.36 -10.56 7.69
C LYS A 18 -5.69 -10.67 8.44
N GLU A 19 -5.98 -9.77 9.38
CA GLU A 19 -7.21 -9.75 10.17
C GLU A 19 -8.44 -9.49 9.29
N LEU A 20 -8.36 -8.51 8.39
CA LEU A 20 -9.43 -8.17 7.45
C LEU A 20 -9.73 -9.31 6.48
N ALA A 21 -8.70 -9.99 5.99
CA ALA A 21 -8.85 -11.11 5.07
C ALA A 21 -9.67 -12.29 5.61
N ALA A 22 -9.71 -12.45 6.93
CA ALA A 22 -10.57 -13.45 7.56
C ALA A 22 -12.07 -13.15 7.39
N GLN A 23 -12.42 -11.86 7.33
CA GLN A 23 -13.79 -11.37 7.21
C GLN A 23 -14.17 -11.04 5.76
N HIS A 24 -13.19 -10.65 4.92
CA HIS A 24 -13.36 -10.20 3.55
C HIS A 24 -12.66 -11.15 2.57
N LYS A 25 -13.44 -12.02 1.94
CA LYS A 25 -12.92 -13.01 0.99
C LYS A 25 -12.53 -12.40 -0.36
N ASP A 26 -13.07 -11.24 -0.67
CA ASP A 26 -12.81 -10.42 -1.84
C ASP A 26 -11.54 -9.56 -1.72
N LEU A 27 -10.94 -9.50 -0.52
CA LEU A 27 -9.68 -8.81 -0.29
C LEU A 27 -8.51 -9.60 -0.89
N ILE A 28 -7.73 -8.94 -1.75
CA ILE A 28 -6.50 -9.46 -2.35
C ILE A 28 -5.36 -8.46 -2.18
N VAL A 29 -4.14 -8.94 -2.19
CA VAL A 29 -2.94 -8.11 -1.97
C VAL A 29 -1.99 -8.26 -3.13
N PHE A 30 -1.53 -7.12 -3.64
CA PHE A 30 -0.46 -7.02 -4.62
C PHE A 30 0.79 -6.43 -3.98
N ASP A 31 1.95 -6.90 -4.40
CA ASP A 31 3.27 -6.38 -4.00
C ASP A 31 4.20 -6.29 -5.21
N ALA A 32 5.25 -5.50 -5.09
CA ALA A 32 6.26 -5.29 -6.14
C ALA A 32 7.66 -5.69 -5.63
N ASP A 33 7.83 -6.97 -5.26
CA ASP A 33 9.07 -7.56 -4.72
C ASP A 33 9.56 -6.92 -3.41
N LEU A 34 8.62 -6.38 -2.61
CA LEU A 34 8.91 -5.68 -1.35
C LEU A 34 8.12 -6.24 -0.16
N ALA A 35 7.54 -7.44 -0.26
CA ALA A 35 6.63 -7.99 0.73
C ALA A 35 7.22 -8.05 2.16
N GLY A 36 8.52 -8.26 2.29
CA GLY A 36 9.23 -8.23 3.57
C GLY A 36 9.31 -6.83 4.19
N ALA A 37 9.50 -5.82 3.37
CA ALA A 37 9.61 -4.42 3.78
C ALA A 37 8.25 -3.76 4.05
N THR A 38 7.26 -4.01 3.20
CA THR A 38 5.88 -3.52 3.32
C THR A 38 5.06 -4.28 4.36
N LYS A 39 5.55 -5.47 4.79
CA LYS A 39 4.87 -6.41 5.70
C LYS A 39 3.67 -7.14 5.11
N THR A 40 3.47 -7.06 3.82
CA THR A 40 2.46 -7.88 3.11
C THR A 40 2.77 -9.38 3.18
N ASN A 41 4.03 -9.76 3.48
CA ASN A 41 4.43 -11.14 3.75
C ASN A 41 3.68 -11.79 4.94
N VAL A 42 3.12 -11.00 5.85
CA VAL A 42 2.26 -11.48 6.94
C VAL A 42 0.94 -12.02 6.38
N PHE A 43 0.36 -11.30 5.42
CA PHE A 43 -0.81 -11.74 4.67
C PHE A 43 -0.49 -12.93 3.77
N GLN A 44 0.61 -12.86 3.02
CA GLN A 44 1.04 -13.91 2.08
C GLN A 44 1.17 -15.29 2.74
N LYS A 45 1.72 -15.35 3.96
CA LYS A 45 1.88 -16.61 4.71
C LYS A 45 0.55 -17.29 5.04
N GLU A 46 -0.50 -16.53 5.25
CA GLU A 46 -1.82 -17.04 5.64
C GLU A 46 -2.73 -17.27 4.43
N TYR A 47 -2.62 -16.39 3.43
CA TYR A 47 -3.48 -16.37 2.25
C TYR A 47 -2.66 -16.31 0.95
N PRO A 48 -1.83 -17.33 0.65
CA PRO A 48 -0.93 -17.30 -0.50
C PRO A 48 -1.68 -17.19 -1.85
N ASP A 49 -2.87 -17.77 -1.95
CA ASP A 49 -3.70 -17.73 -3.16
C ASP A 49 -4.35 -16.36 -3.44
N ARG A 50 -4.21 -15.42 -2.50
CA ARG A 50 -4.75 -14.05 -2.60
C ARG A 50 -3.65 -12.98 -2.54
N HIS A 51 -2.38 -13.39 -2.60
CA HIS A 51 -1.22 -12.51 -2.66
C HIS A 51 -0.51 -12.69 -4.00
N PHE A 52 -0.26 -11.57 -4.68
CA PHE A 52 0.33 -11.54 -6.02
C PHE A 52 1.57 -10.64 -6.01
N ASP A 53 2.73 -11.21 -6.21
CA ASP A 53 3.96 -10.45 -6.43
C ASP A 53 4.12 -10.18 -7.93
N CYS A 54 4.16 -8.89 -8.27
CA CYS A 54 4.29 -8.43 -9.65
C CYS A 54 5.75 -8.23 -10.08
N GLY A 55 6.71 -8.54 -9.21
CA GLY A 55 8.11 -8.17 -9.40
C GLY A 55 8.31 -6.64 -9.31
N ILE A 56 9.48 -6.16 -9.69
CA ILE A 56 9.82 -4.73 -9.67
C ILE A 56 9.12 -4.02 -10.85
N ALA A 57 7.77 -3.99 -10.81
CA ALA A 57 6.93 -3.48 -11.90
C ALA A 57 5.68 -2.76 -11.33
N GLU A 58 5.87 -1.67 -10.62
CA GLU A 58 4.81 -0.96 -9.88
C GLU A 58 3.70 -0.43 -10.79
N GLY A 59 4.03 0.02 -12.00
CA GLY A 59 3.02 0.42 -13.00
C GLY A 59 2.11 -0.76 -13.38
N ASN A 60 2.68 -1.94 -13.62
CA ASN A 60 1.91 -3.16 -13.88
C ASN A 60 1.08 -3.57 -12.67
N MET A 61 1.65 -3.52 -11.46
CA MET A 61 0.94 -3.80 -10.21
C MET A 61 -0.30 -2.91 -10.05
N MET A 62 -0.15 -1.61 -10.25
CA MET A 62 -1.29 -0.67 -10.11
C MET A 62 -2.35 -0.91 -11.19
N ALA A 63 -1.96 -1.21 -12.42
CA ALA A 63 -2.90 -1.56 -13.49
C ALA A 63 -3.64 -2.88 -13.20
N ALA A 64 -2.94 -3.91 -12.70
CA ALA A 64 -3.54 -5.18 -12.29
C ALA A 64 -4.52 -4.99 -11.12
N ALA A 65 -4.15 -4.19 -10.11
CA ALA A 65 -5.03 -3.85 -9.00
C ALA A 65 -6.29 -3.10 -9.49
N ALA A 66 -6.14 -2.17 -10.43
CA ALA A 66 -7.28 -1.49 -11.04
C ALA A 66 -8.22 -2.48 -11.75
N GLY A 67 -7.67 -3.41 -12.52
CA GLY A 67 -8.45 -4.47 -13.18
C GLY A 67 -9.20 -5.36 -12.18
N ALA A 68 -8.55 -5.75 -11.09
CA ALA A 68 -9.16 -6.52 -10.03
C ALA A 68 -10.31 -5.76 -9.35
N ALA A 69 -10.13 -4.46 -9.08
CA ALA A 69 -11.19 -3.61 -8.52
C ALA A 69 -12.38 -3.46 -9.48
N ALA A 70 -12.12 -3.33 -10.78
CA ALA A 70 -13.17 -3.28 -11.80
C ALA A 70 -14.00 -4.59 -11.86
N MET A 71 -13.41 -5.72 -11.43
CA MET A 71 -14.09 -7.01 -11.32
C MET A 71 -14.79 -7.22 -9.98
N GLY A 72 -14.82 -6.23 -9.10
CA GLY A 72 -15.51 -6.25 -7.80
C GLY A 72 -14.68 -6.77 -6.63
N LEU A 73 -13.37 -6.97 -6.80
CA LEU A 73 -12.47 -7.29 -5.70
C LEU A 73 -12.02 -6.04 -4.95
N VAL A 74 -11.45 -6.23 -3.77
CA VAL A 74 -10.88 -5.16 -2.94
C VAL A 74 -9.36 -5.34 -2.88
N PRO A 75 -8.62 -4.79 -3.86
CA PRO A 75 -7.18 -4.92 -3.91
C PRO A 75 -6.47 -3.91 -3.01
N PHE A 76 -5.43 -4.40 -2.33
CA PHE A 76 -4.41 -3.62 -1.65
C PHE A 76 -3.11 -3.75 -2.42
N ALA A 77 -2.59 -2.65 -2.97
CA ALA A 77 -1.34 -2.61 -3.72
C ALA A 77 -0.26 -1.95 -2.89
N SER A 78 0.82 -2.65 -2.60
CA SER A 78 1.84 -2.24 -1.62
C SER A 78 3.23 -2.16 -2.23
N THR A 79 3.87 -1.01 -2.02
CA THR A 79 5.26 -0.74 -2.40
C THR A 79 5.78 0.46 -1.61
N PHE A 80 6.99 0.94 -1.88
CA PHE A 80 7.48 2.18 -1.29
C PHE A 80 6.77 3.40 -1.87
N ALA A 81 6.65 4.45 -1.06
CA ALA A 81 5.97 5.69 -1.45
C ALA A 81 6.55 6.31 -2.73
N MET A 82 7.89 6.32 -2.86
CA MET A 82 8.57 6.83 -4.06
C MET A 82 8.17 6.04 -5.32
N PHE A 83 8.00 4.74 -5.20
CA PHE A 83 7.69 3.90 -6.35
C PHE A 83 6.20 3.91 -6.70
N ALA A 84 5.33 4.01 -5.69
CA ALA A 84 3.91 4.23 -5.91
C ALA A 84 3.65 5.62 -6.53
N ALA A 85 4.02 6.67 -5.80
CA ALA A 85 3.70 8.04 -6.18
C ALA A 85 4.53 8.56 -7.37
N GLY A 86 5.78 8.11 -7.51
CA GLY A 86 6.65 8.53 -8.61
C GLY A 86 6.50 7.62 -9.83
N ARG A 87 6.96 6.37 -9.71
CA ARG A 87 7.05 5.44 -10.86
C ARG A 87 5.69 5.05 -11.43
N ALA A 88 4.69 4.80 -10.59
CA ALA A 88 3.37 4.35 -11.02
C ALA A 88 2.30 5.46 -11.01
N PHE A 89 2.69 6.74 -10.94
CA PHE A 89 1.76 7.86 -10.83
C PHE A 89 0.70 7.87 -11.93
N GLU A 90 1.11 7.65 -13.18
CA GLU A 90 0.20 7.67 -14.33
C GLU A 90 -0.87 6.57 -14.20
N GLN A 91 -0.48 5.35 -13.84
CA GLN A 91 -1.40 4.23 -13.66
C GLN A 91 -2.36 4.48 -12.50
N ILE A 92 -1.88 5.04 -11.39
CA ILE A 92 -2.75 5.44 -10.28
C ILE A 92 -3.75 6.49 -10.74
N ARG A 93 -3.28 7.52 -11.44
CA ARG A 93 -4.14 8.61 -11.92
C ARG A 93 -5.20 8.13 -12.92
N ASN A 94 -4.80 7.40 -13.94
CA ASN A 94 -5.67 7.06 -15.07
C ASN A 94 -6.43 5.74 -14.88
N SER A 95 -5.79 4.74 -14.26
CA SER A 95 -6.42 3.43 -14.10
C SER A 95 -7.21 3.28 -12.80
N ILE A 96 -6.88 4.05 -11.75
CA ILE A 96 -7.54 3.98 -10.44
C ILE A 96 -8.36 5.25 -10.18
N GLY A 97 -7.72 6.42 -10.21
CA GLY A 97 -8.35 7.69 -9.83
C GLY A 97 -9.44 8.14 -10.80
N TYR A 98 -9.17 8.12 -12.10
CA TYR A 98 -10.13 8.57 -13.12
C TYR A 98 -11.45 7.77 -13.12
N PRO A 99 -11.43 6.42 -13.09
CA PRO A 99 -12.65 5.62 -12.99
C PRO A 99 -13.18 5.46 -11.55
N HIS A 100 -12.57 6.09 -10.54
CA HIS A 100 -12.94 6.00 -9.13
C HIS A 100 -13.00 4.57 -8.57
N LEU A 101 -12.02 3.74 -8.93
CA LEU A 101 -11.96 2.35 -8.49
C LEU A 101 -11.52 2.22 -7.03
N ASN A 102 -12.07 1.21 -6.35
CA ASN A 102 -11.82 0.94 -4.94
C ASN A 102 -10.49 0.18 -4.72
N VAL A 103 -9.37 0.81 -5.04
CA VAL A 103 -8.02 0.29 -4.79
C VAL A 103 -7.42 0.98 -3.56
N LYS A 104 -6.86 0.21 -2.64
CA LYS A 104 -6.07 0.71 -1.51
C LYS A 104 -4.59 0.64 -1.85
N ILE A 105 -3.89 1.75 -1.69
CA ILE A 105 -2.46 1.85 -1.96
C ILE A 105 -1.72 1.95 -0.64
N GLY A 106 -1.04 0.86 -0.25
CA GLY A 106 -0.23 0.78 0.95
C GLY A 106 1.20 1.26 0.70
N ALA A 107 1.38 2.58 0.58
CA ALA A 107 2.67 3.19 0.29
C ALA A 107 3.49 3.37 1.57
N THR A 108 4.51 2.56 1.76
CA THR A 108 5.40 2.60 2.93
C THR A 108 6.66 3.45 2.66
N HIS A 109 7.46 3.71 3.69
CA HIS A 109 8.77 4.37 3.57
C HIS A 109 8.70 5.79 2.94
N GLY A 110 7.62 6.54 3.21
CA GLY A 110 7.52 7.95 2.82
C GLY A 110 8.44 8.85 3.64
N GLY A 111 8.75 10.03 3.11
CA GLY A 111 9.62 11.02 3.76
C GLY A 111 11.10 10.70 3.67
N ILE A 112 11.88 11.26 4.61
CA ILE A 112 13.35 11.24 4.59
C ILE A 112 13.99 10.14 5.45
N SER A 113 13.19 9.34 6.16
CA SER A 113 13.68 8.36 7.14
C SER A 113 13.76 6.93 6.58
N VAL A 114 14.04 6.77 5.31
CA VAL A 114 14.13 5.45 4.65
C VAL A 114 15.32 4.60 5.13
N GLY A 115 16.36 5.23 5.66
CA GLY A 115 17.53 4.55 6.17
C GLY A 115 18.60 4.34 5.09
N GLU A 116 19.14 3.12 5.02
CA GLU A 116 20.32 2.80 4.20
C GLU A 116 20.10 2.89 2.68
N ASP A 117 18.86 2.75 2.22
CA ASP A 117 18.51 2.89 0.80
C ASP A 117 18.74 4.32 0.27
N GLY A 118 18.73 5.31 1.16
CA GLY A 118 19.15 6.67 0.88
C GLY A 118 18.20 7.47 -0.03
N ALA A 119 18.75 8.51 -0.64
CA ALA A 119 17.98 9.56 -1.32
C ALA A 119 17.12 9.07 -2.50
N SER A 120 17.52 8.00 -3.19
CA SER A 120 16.74 7.45 -4.32
C SER A 120 15.43 6.81 -3.89
N HIS A 121 15.29 6.45 -2.61
CA HIS A 121 14.12 5.81 -2.02
C HIS A 121 13.32 6.76 -1.12
N GLN A 122 13.88 7.88 -0.73
CA GLN A 122 13.19 8.94 0.01
C GLN A 122 12.12 9.58 -0.87
N CYS A 123 10.94 9.84 -0.30
CA CYS A 123 9.84 10.47 -1.03
C CYS A 123 9.28 11.64 -0.21
N CYS A 124 9.48 12.86 -0.70
CA CYS A 124 8.95 14.08 -0.08
C CYS A 124 7.74 14.64 -0.83
N GLU A 125 7.46 14.14 -2.03
CA GLU A 125 6.47 14.64 -2.98
C GLU A 125 5.19 13.79 -3.07
N ASP A 126 5.13 12.64 -2.41
CA ASP A 126 4.02 11.68 -2.49
C ASP A 126 2.66 12.30 -2.17
N PHE A 127 2.55 13.08 -1.09
CA PHE A 127 1.30 13.75 -0.74
C PHE A 127 0.87 14.77 -1.79
N ALA A 128 1.81 15.54 -2.34
CA ALA A 128 1.51 16.52 -3.37
C ALA A 128 1.00 15.84 -4.64
N LEU A 129 1.68 14.77 -5.08
CA LEU A 129 1.31 14.00 -6.26
C LEU A 129 -0.06 13.33 -6.07
N MET A 130 -0.28 12.61 -4.98
CA MET A 130 -1.55 11.90 -4.76
C MET A 130 -2.72 12.87 -4.54
N ARG A 131 -2.51 13.99 -3.87
CA ARG A 131 -3.56 15.01 -3.67
C ARG A 131 -3.92 15.78 -4.94
N SER A 132 -3.10 15.70 -5.98
CA SER A 132 -3.42 16.27 -7.30
C SER A 132 -4.46 15.45 -8.08
N ILE A 133 -4.73 14.21 -7.66
CA ILE A 133 -5.71 13.31 -8.30
C ILE A 133 -7.08 13.57 -7.69
N PRO A 134 -8.09 14.01 -8.47
CA PRO A 134 -9.43 14.27 -7.95
C PRO A 134 -10.06 13.03 -7.31
N GLY A 135 -10.61 13.19 -6.11
CA GLY A 135 -11.25 12.11 -5.36
C GLY A 135 -10.30 11.17 -4.62
N MET A 136 -8.98 11.33 -4.75
CA MET A 136 -8.02 10.54 -4.00
C MET A 136 -8.03 10.91 -2.52
N VAL A 137 -8.23 9.92 -1.66
CA VAL A 137 -8.09 10.05 -0.21
C VAL A 137 -6.65 9.73 0.17
N VAL A 138 -5.98 10.67 0.83
CA VAL A 138 -4.57 10.51 1.25
C VAL A 138 -4.50 10.57 2.77
N LEU A 139 -4.01 9.49 3.38
CA LEU A 139 -3.90 9.31 4.82
C LEU A 139 -2.43 9.10 5.21
N CYS A 140 -2.04 9.65 6.35
CA CYS A 140 -0.73 9.41 6.95
C CYS A 140 -0.91 9.07 8.44
N PRO A 141 -1.04 7.78 8.79
CA PRO A 141 -1.20 7.37 10.16
C PRO A 141 0.02 7.74 11.01
N SER A 142 -0.22 8.34 12.17
CA SER A 142 0.83 8.76 13.11
C SER A 142 1.28 7.65 14.06
N ASP A 143 0.46 6.62 14.23
CA ASP A 143 0.70 5.52 15.15
C ASP A 143 0.01 4.21 14.71
N ASP A 144 0.21 3.15 15.50
CA ASP A 144 -0.31 1.80 15.27
C ASP A 144 -1.84 1.76 15.23
N GLU A 145 -2.52 2.44 16.16
CA GLU A 145 -3.97 2.41 16.29
C GLU A 145 -4.66 3.14 15.14
N ILE A 146 -4.15 4.33 14.77
CA ILE A 146 -4.67 5.11 13.64
C ILE A 146 -4.39 4.35 12.33
N GLY A 147 -3.21 3.77 12.18
CA GLY A 147 -2.87 2.95 11.01
C GLY A 147 -3.86 1.82 10.81
N ARG A 148 -4.20 1.10 11.87
CA ARG A 148 -5.15 -0.01 11.84
C ARG A 148 -6.59 0.42 11.51
N ALA A 149 -7.02 1.60 11.96
CA ALA A 149 -8.38 2.09 11.74
C ALA A 149 -8.68 2.47 10.27
N HIS A 150 -7.66 2.60 9.42
CA HIS A 150 -7.78 3.07 8.03
C HIS A 150 -7.44 2.00 6.97
N VAL A 151 -7.17 0.77 7.40
CA VAL A 151 -6.92 -0.37 6.49
C VAL A 151 -8.21 -1.08 6.11
#